data_9fb7934acb03794de73cbbe7ddef7980
#
_entry.id   9fb7934acb03794de73cbbe7ddef7980
#
_cell.length_a   1.000
_cell.length_b   1.000
_cell.length_c   1.000
_cell.angle_alpha   90.00
_cell.angle_beta   90.00
_cell.angle_gamma   90.00
#
_symmetry.space_group_name_H-M   'P 1'
#
loop_
_entity.id
_entity.type
_entity.pdbx_description
1 polymer ?
#
loop_
_entity_poly.entity_id
_entity_poly.type
_entity_poly.pdbx_seq_one_letter_code
_entity_poly.pdbx_strand_id
1 'polypeptide(L)'
;VPVGEDQMPMIEQCKDIVHKFNSVYGETLTDPQIVLPSNKACLRLPGIDGKAKMSKSLGNCIYLSDEADVVKKKVMSMFTDPNHLRVQDPGKVEGNPVFIYLDAFCKDEYFAEFLPDYQNLDELKEHYQRGGLGDVKVKKFLNKVLEAELGPIRERRKMWEQRIPDVYDILQAGSEVAEKKAAETLKDVKAAMRINYFDDEDFLN
;
A
#
# COMPACT_ATOMS: atom_id res chain seq x y z
N VAL A 1 -6.30 10.04 -8.01
CA VAL A 1 -4.96 9.53 -7.65
C VAL A 1 -5.09 8.63 -6.43
N PRO A 2 -4.87 7.31 -6.56
CA PRO A 2 -4.87 6.40 -5.41
C PRO A 2 -3.58 6.60 -4.59
N VAL A 3 -3.75 6.98 -3.32
CA VAL A 3 -2.63 7.31 -2.42
C VAL A 3 -2.90 6.84 -1.00
N GLY A 4 -1.83 6.70 -0.20
CA GLY A 4 -1.93 6.60 1.24
C GLY A 4 -2.13 7.96 1.92
N GLU A 5 -2.49 7.95 3.19
CA GLU A 5 -2.75 9.16 3.98
C GLU A 5 -1.54 10.11 4.01
N ASP A 6 -0.32 9.56 3.99
CA ASP A 6 0.93 10.33 4.02
C ASP A 6 1.18 11.16 2.74
N GLN A 7 0.44 10.89 1.65
CA GLN A 7 0.54 11.64 0.39
C GLN A 7 -0.52 12.75 0.26
N MET A 8 -1.49 12.83 1.18
CA MET A 8 -2.53 13.87 1.13
C MET A 8 -1.96 15.29 1.05
N PRO A 9 -0.96 15.68 1.86
CA PRO A 9 -0.39 17.03 1.78
C PRO A 9 0.22 17.35 0.41
N MET A 10 0.80 16.34 -0.26
CA MET A 10 1.38 16.52 -1.60
C MET A 10 0.31 16.76 -2.66
N ILE A 11 -0.81 16.04 -2.59
CA ILE A 11 -1.92 16.23 -3.52
C ILE A 11 -2.62 17.58 -3.27
N GLU A 12 -2.79 18.00 -2.00
CA GLU A 12 -3.33 19.34 -1.69
C GLU A 12 -2.43 20.44 -2.26
N GLN A 13 -1.11 20.30 -2.13
CA GLN A 13 -0.17 21.25 -2.77
C GLN A 13 -0.31 21.25 -4.31
N CYS A 14 -0.54 20.10 -4.94
CA CYS A 14 -0.81 20.02 -6.38
C CYS A 14 -2.10 20.76 -6.75
N LYS A 15 -3.17 20.65 -5.94
CA LYS A 15 -4.41 21.38 -6.14
C LYS A 15 -4.20 22.90 -6.07
N ASP A 16 -3.44 23.37 -5.07
CA ASP A 16 -3.12 24.78 -4.95
C ASP A 16 -2.39 25.31 -6.19
N ILE A 17 -1.47 24.52 -6.75
CA ILE A 17 -0.76 24.87 -8.00
C ILE A 17 -1.74 24.93 -9.18
N VAL A 18 -2.63 23.93 -9.32
CA VAL A 18 -3.66 23.88 -10.36
C VAL A 18 -4.58 25.10 -10.26
N HIS A 19 -5.12 25.38 -9.09
CA HIS A 19 -6.01 26.53 -8.84
C HIS A 19 -5.31 27.86 -9.16
N LYS A 20 -4.05 28.01 -8.72
CA LYS A 20 -3.28 29.22 -9.00
C LYS A 20 -3.01 29.39 -10.49
N PHE A 21 -2.62 28.31 -11.18
CA PHE A 21 -2.37 28.32 -12.62
C PHE A 21 -3.65 28.69 -13.38
N ASN A 22 -4.76 28.00 -13.11
CA ASN A 22 -6.03 28.23 -13.78
C ASN A 22 -6.59 29.64 -13.52
N SER A 23 -6.37 30.19 -12.34
CA SER A 23 -6.79 31.56 -12.02
C SER A 23 -6.02 32.65 -12.80
N VAL A 24 -4.77 32.38 -13.20
CA VAL A 24 -3.91 33.33 -13.90
C VAL A 24 -4.02 33.16 -15.42
N TYR A 25 -4.07 31.91 -15.91
CA TYR A 25 -3.92 31.58 -17.32
C TYR A 25 -5.21 31.02 -17.94
N GLY A 26 -6.27 30.82 -17.16
CA GLY A 26 -7.51 30.18 -17.59
C GLY A 26 -7.55 28.68 -17.33
N GLU A 27 -8.75 28.09 -17.40
CA GLU A 27 -9.00 26.67 -17.14
C GLU A 27 -8.21 25.77 -18.08
N THR A 28 -7.09 25.24 -17.63
CA THR A 28 -6.15 24.43 -18.41
C THR A 28 -5.81 23.12 -17.72
N LEU A 29 -5.51 23.15 -16.42
CA LEU A 29 -5.12 21.98 -15.64
C LEU A 29 -6.31 21.39 -14.90
N THR A 30 -6.36 20.05 -14.83
CA THR A 30 -7.41 19.31 -14.11
C THR A 30 -7.04 19.14 -12.64
N ASP A 31 -7.99 19.41 -11.76
CA ASP A 31 -7.82 19.26 -10.31
C ASP A 31 -7.68 17.78 -9.92
N PRO A 32 -6.58 17.38 -9.27
CA PRO A 32 -6.39 15.98 -8.88
C PRO A 32 -7.31 15.58 -7.73
N GLN A 33 -7.97 14.43 -7.87
CA GLN A 33 -8.83 13.86 -6.83
C GLN A 33 -8.12 12.77 -6.05
N ILE A 34 -8.20 12.81 -4.72
CA ILE A 34 -7.63 11.80 -3.83
C ILE A 34 -8.55 10.60 -3.73
N VAL A 35 -8.00 9.40 -3.88
CA VAL A 35 -8.67 8.13 -3.63
C VAL A 35 -7.90 7.37 -2.54
N LEU A 36 -8.48 7.30 -1.35
CA LEU A 36 -7.91 6.57 -0.23
C LEU A 36 -8.39 5.11 -0.21
N PRO A 37 -7.63 4.19 0.40
CA PRO A 37 -8.10 2.83 0.65
C PRO A 37 -9.42 2.81 1.44
N SER A 38 -10.35 1.96 1.04
CA SER A 38 -11.62 1.75 1.76
C SER A 38 -11.40 1.12 3.15
N ASN A 39 -10.42 0.23 3.27
CA ASN A 39 -10.01 -0.35 4.55
C ASN A 39 -9.04 0.59 5.26
N LYS A 40 -9.47 1.15 6.40
CA LYS A 40 -8.67 2.08 7.20
C LYS A 40 -7.36 1.48 7.73
N ALA A 41 -7.31 0.18 7.98
CA ALA A 41 -6.09 -0.50 8.39
C ALA A 41 -4.98 -0.44 7.32
N CYS A 42 -5.36 -0.29 6.03
CA CYS A 42 -4.43 -0.15 4.91
C CYS A 42 -3.91 1.28 4.71
N LEU A 43 -4.43 2.29 5.43
CA LEU A 43 -3.96 3.68 5.30
C LEU A 43 -2.49 3.82 5.69
N ARG A 44 -2.08 3.09 6.74
CA ARG A 44 -0.69 3.11 7.22
C ARG A 44 -0.37 1.83 7.98
N LEU A 45 0.42 0.94 7.38
CA LEU A 45 0.90 -0.25 8.05
C LEU A 45 2.17 0.04 8.86
N PRO A 46 2.25 -0.41 10.13
CA PRO A 46 3.49 -0.33 10.92
C PRO A 46 4.53 -1.34 10.40
N GLY A 47 5.79 -1.10 10.73
CA GLY A 47 6.83 -2.12 10.58
C GLY A 47 6.60 -3.32 11.50
N ILE A 48 7.31 -4.41 11.25
CA ILE A 48 7.22 -5.64 12.08
C ILE A 48 7.65 -5.41 13.54
N ASP A 49 8.38 -4.32 13.80
CA ASP A 49 8.82 -3.87 15.14
C ASP A 49 7.69 -3.18 15.95
N GLY A 50 6.56 -2.87 15.31
CA GLY A 50 5.40 -2.22 15.93
C GLY A 50 5.64 -0.78 16.41
N LYS A 51 6.81 -0.21 16.17
CA LYS A 51 7.22 1.11 16.68
C LYS A 51 7.26 2.18 15.62
N ALA A 52 7.75 1.85 14.44
CA ALA A 52 8.00 2.80 13.37
C ALA A 52 7.16 2.47 12.12
N LYS A 53 7.01 3.46 11.24
CA LYS A 53 6.50 3.25 9.88
C LYS A 53 7.36 2.19 9.20
N MET A 54 6.74 1.33 8.40
CA MET A 54 7.45 0.40 7.52
C MET A 54 8.45 1.15 6.63
N SER A 55 9.72 0.77 6.70
CA SER A 55 10.81 1.42 5.96
C SER A 55 11.88 0.43 5.53
N LYS A 56 12.32 0.56 4.27
CA LYS A 56 13.42 -0.26 3.72
C LYS A 56 14.71 -0.05 4.51
N SER A 57 15.03 1.19 4.88
CA SER A 57 16.25 1.52 5.61
C SER A 57 16.29 0.97 7.03
N LEU A 58 15.13 0.74 7.64
CA LEU A 58 15.02 0.13 8.97
C LEU A 58 14.98 -1.41 8.94
N GLY A 59 14.82 -2.02 7.76
CA GLY A 59 14.74 -3.46 7.63
C GLY A 59 13.49 -4.09 8.27
N ASN A 60 12.46 -3.27 8.61
CA ASN A 60 11.26 -3.69 9.30
C ASN A 60 10.07 -3.96 8.36
N CYS A 61 10.36 -4.20 7.07
CA CYS A 61 9.37 -4.44 6.03
C CYS A 61 9.17 -5.93 5.74
N ILE A 62 7.94 -6.31 5.38
CA ILE A 62 7.66 -7.51 4.59
C ILE A 62 7.57 -7.07 3.13
N TYR A 63 8.42 -7.62 2.27
CA TYR A 63 8.42 -7.31 0.83
C TYR A 63 7.47 -8.25 0.08
N LEU A 64 6.85 -7.75 -0.99
CA LEU A 64 6.02 -8.59 -1.87
C LEU A 64 6.84 -9.69 -2.56
N SER A 65 8.16 -9.51 -2.64
CA SER A 65 9.12 -10.47 -3.20
C SER A 65 9.76 -11.40 -2.17
N ASP A 66 9.44 -11.26 -0.87
CA ASP A 66 9.98 -12.16 0.13
C ASP A 66 9.50 -13.59 -0.10
N GLU A 67 10.41 -14.55 -0.04
CA GLU A 67 10.04 -15.97 -0.09
C GLU A 67 9.27 -16.38 1.19
N ALA A 68 8.49 -17.46 1.09
CA ALA A 68 7.58 -17.91 2.15
C ALA A 68 8.26 -18.10 3.52
N ASP A 69 9.48 -18.64 3.55
CA ASP A 69 10.25 -18.83 4.77
C ASP A 69 10.74 -17.51 5.37
N VAL A 70 11.03 -16.50 4.54
CA VAL A 70 11.41 -15.16 4.97
C VAL A 70 10.20 -14.44 5.58
N VAL A 71 9.03 -14.49 4.92
CA VAL A 71 7.77 -13.95 5.47
C VAL A 71 7.48 -14.58 6.82
N LYS A 72 7.56 -15.90 6.91
CA LYS A 72 7.34 -16.63 8.17
C LYS A 72 8.29 -16.18 9.29
N LYS A 73 9.59 -16.01 8.99
CA LYS A 73 10.58 -15.53 9.98
C LYS A 73 10.22 -14.13 10.46
N LYS A 74 9.87 -13.21 9.53
CA LYS A 74 9.45 -11.85 9.84
C LYS A 74 8.19 -11.82 10.68
N VAL A 75 7.16 -12.58 10.34
CA VAL A 75 5.92 -12.68 11.12
C VAL A 75 6.18 -13.23 12.52
N MET A 76 6.99 -14.28 12.65
CA MET A 76 7.31 -14.85 13.95
C MET A 76 8.12 -13.89 14.83
N SER A 77 8.90 -12.98 14.25
CA SER A 77 9.66 -11.94 14.95
C SER A 77 8.87 -10.66 15.23
N MET A 78 7.63 -10.53 14.73
CA MET A 78 6.80 -9.34 14.98
C MET A 78 6.70 -9.05 16.48
N PHE A 79 6.73 -7.76 16.79
CA PHE A 79 6.45 -7.29 18.15
C PHE A 79 5.05 -7.73 18.60
N THR A 80 4.93 -8.09 19.85
CA THR A 80 3.65 -8.40 20.52
C THR A 80 3.62 -7.70 21.87
N ASP A 81 2.52 -7.82 22.60
CA ASP A 81 2.37 -7.20 23.91
C ASP A 81 3.44 -7.74 24.89
N PRO A 82 4.34 -6.88 25.43
CA PRO A 82 5.38 -7.30 26.37
C PRO A 82 4.84 -7.77 27.72
N ASN A 83 3.56 -7.50 28.03
CA ASN A 83 2.91 -7.95 29.26
C ASN A 83 2.21 -9.31 29.08
N HIS A 84 2.03 -9.80 27.84
CA HIS A 84 1.47 -11.10 27.53
C HIS A 84 2.55 -12.19 27.61
N LEU A 85 3.01 -12.50 28.83
CA LEU A 85 4.11 -13.43 29.05
C LEU A 85 3.67 -14.89 29.02
N ARG A 86 2.45 -15.18 29.46
CA ARG A 86 1.86 -16.51 29.48
C ARG A 86 0.59 -16.55 28.66
N VAL A 87 0.24 -17.70 28.14
CA VAL A 87 -0.98 -17.92 27.37
C VAL A 87 -2.24 -17.45 28.10
N GLN A 88 -2.26 -17.58 29.43
CA GLN A 88 -3.40 -17.20 30.27
C GLN A 88 -3.50 -15.70 30.52
N ASP A 89 -2.43 -14.95 30.30
CA ASP A 89 -2.41 -13.52 30.55
C ASP A 89 -3.30 -12.82 29.50
N PRO A 90 -4.08 -11.77 29.87
CA PRO A 90 -4.76 -10.92 28.92
C PRO A 90 -3.77 -10.23 27.98
N GLY A 91 -4.05 -10.27 26.67
CA GLY A 91 -3.20 -9.60 25.67
C GLY A 91 -3.80 -8.30 25.18
N LYS A 92 -2.95 -7.36 24.75
CA LYS A 92 -3.36 -6.10 24.15
C LYS A 92 -3.37 -6.20 22.63
N VAL A 93 -4.53 -5.97 22.02
CA VAL A 93 -4.72 -5.93 20.56
C VAL A 93 -4.29 -4.59 19.97
N GLU A 94 -4.64 -3.48 20.67
CA GLU A 94 -4.35 -2.13 20.21
C GLU A 94 -2.83 -1.88 20.11
N GLY A 95 -2.40 -1.39 18.95
CA GLY A 95 -0.98 -1.14 18.67
C GLY A 95 -0.14 -2.41 18.44
N ASN A 96 -0.76 -3.60 18.45
CA ASN A 96 -0.09 -4.85 18.15
C ASN A 96 -0.04 -5.07 16.62
N PRO A 97 1.16 -5.06 16.00
CA PRO A 97 1.28 -5.18 14.55
C PRO A 97 0.67 -6.46 13.99
N VAL A 98 0.67 -7.56 14.74
CA VAL A 98 0.06 -8.82 14.28
C VAL A 98 -1.43 -8.63 13.99
N PHE A 99 -2.16 -7.96 14.90
CA PHE A 99 -3.58 -7.69 14.70
C PHE A 99 -3.85 -6.59 13.68
N ILE A 100 -2.98 -5.57 13.58
CA ILE A 100 -3.09 -4.53 12.54
C ILE A 100 -2.97 -5.16 11.13
N TYR A 101 -2.05 -6.11 10.96
CA TYR A 101 -1.92 -6.85 9.70
C TYR A 101 -3.11 -7.79 9.45
N LEU A 102 -3.67 -8.41 10.49
CA LEU A 102 -4.90 -9.18 10.36
C LEU A 102 -6.09 -8.28 9.97
N ASP A 103 -6.23 -7.09 10.56
CA ASP A 103 -7.25 -6.10 10.17
C ASP A 103 -7.13 -5.67 8.71
N ALA A 104 -5.90 -5.62 8.19
CA ALA A 104 -5.63 -5.21 6.82
C ALA A 104 -5.91 -6.33 5.80
N PHE A 105 -5.58 -7.58 6.11
CA PHE A 105 -5.50 -8.66 5.13
C PHE A 105 -6.39 -9.86 5.40
N CYS A 106 -6.89 -10.03 6.65
CA CYS A 106 -7.70 -11.19 6.99
C CYS A 106 -9.12 -11.05 6.42
N LYS A 107 -9.61 -12.14 5.84
CA LYS A 107 -10.99 -12.31 5.39
C LYS A 107 -11.65 -13.40 6.22
N ASP A 108 -12.95 -13.33 6.43
CA ASP A 108 -13.68 -14.31 7.24
C ASP A 108 -13.54 -15.74 6.69
N GLU A 109 -13.45 -15.89 5.38
CA GLU A 109 -13.21 -17.19 4.72
C GLU A 109 -11.93 -17.89 5.17
N TYR A 110 -10.90 -17.14 5.60
CA TYR A 110 -9.64 -17.71 6.07
C TYR A 110 -9.76 -18.39 7.44
N PHE A 111 -10.79 -18.05 8.23
CA PHE A 111 -11.01 -18.76 9.49
C PHE A 111 -11.43 -20.20 9.25
N ALA A 112 -12.35 -20.45 8.35
CA ALA A 112 -12.80 -21.81 8.02
C ALA A 112 -11.64 -22.71 7.54
N GLU A 113 -10.67 -22.15 6.82
CA GLU A 113 -9.56 -22.90 6.25
C GLU A 113 -8.35 -23.02 7.22
N PHE A 114 -7.99 -21.94 7.92
CA PHE A 114 -6.73 -21.88 8.65
C PHE A 114 -6.87 -21.89 10.17
N LEU A 115 -8.05 -21.48 10.70
CA LEU A 115 -8.27 -21.38 12.13
C LEU A 115 -9.77 -21.63 12.50
N PRO A 116 -10.30 -22.83 12.24
CA PRO A 116 -11.73 -23.14 12.36
C PRO A 116 -12.31 -23.06 13.78
N ASP A 117 -11.47 -22.85 14.79
CA ASP A 117 -11.89 -22.60 16.18
C ASP A 117 -12.62 -21.25 16.34
N TYR A 118 -12.54 -20.35 15.33
CA TYR A 118 -13.13 -19.00 15.35
C TYR A 118 -13.88 -18.73 14.05
N GLN A 119 -14.91 -17.88 14.12
CA GLN A 119 -15.72 -17.51 12.97
C GLN A 119 -15.21 -16.25 12.27
N ASN A 120 -14.60 -15.33 13.01
CA ASN A 120 -14.14 -14.04 12.51
C ASN A 120 -12.99 -13.47 13.37
N LEU A 121 -12.45 -12.34 12.93
CA LEU A 121 -11.33 -11.69 13.59
C LEU A 121 -11.69 -11.08 14.96
N ASP A 122 -12.93 -10.62 15.12
CA ASP A 122 -13.36 -10.02 16.40
C ASP A 122 -13.38 -11.08 17.51
N GLU A 123 -13.87 -12.28 17.22
CA GLU A 123 -13.86 -13.40 18.16
C GLU A 123 -12.41 -13.80 18.56
N LEU A 124 -11.49 -13.78 17.60
CA LEU A 124 -10.07 -14.03 17.87
C LEU A 124 -9.46 -12.95 18.76
N LYS A 125 -9.79 -11.67 18.52
CA LYS A 125 -9.35 -10.53 19.32
C LYS A 125 -9.89 -10.59 20.74
N GLU A 126 -11.18 -10.87 20.91
CA GLU A 126 -11.80 -11.02 22.22
C GLU A 126 -11.15 -12.14 23.04
N HIS A 127 -10.85 -13.28 22.41
CA HIS A 127 -10.15 -14.37 23.09
C HIS A 127 -8.75 -13.96 23.51
N TYR A 128 -7.99 -13.27 22.66
CA TYR A 128 -6.66 -12.78 22.98
C TYR A 128 -6.68 -11.78 24.15
N GLN A 129 -7.64 -10.86 24.16
CA GLN A 129 -7.82 -9.87 25.22
C GLN A 129 -8.25 -10.49 26.56
N ARG A 130 -9.05 -11.55 26.52
CA ARG A 130 -9.48 -12.28 27.72
C ARG A 130 -8.37 -13.13 28.33
N GLY A 131 -7.36 -13.50 27.56
CA GLY A 131 -6.36 -14.51 27.91
C GLY A 131 -6.77 -15.92 27.49
N GLY A 132 -5.81 -16.81 27.38
CA GLY A 132 -6.00 -18.18 26.91
C GLY A 132 -5.55 -18.42 25.46
N LEU A 133 -5.09 -17.38 24.76
CA LEU A 133 -4.62 -17.46 23.37
C LEU A 133 -3.19 -16.90 23.25
N GLY A 134 -2.21 -17.77 22.98
CA GLY A 134 -0.81 -17.35 22.87
C GLY A 134 -0.45 -16.72 21.52
N ASP A 135 0.51 -15.79 21.54
CA ASP A 135 1.03 -15.05 20.38
C ASP A 135 1.43 -15.94 19.21
N VAL A 136 2.05 -17.08 19.49
CA VAL A 136 2.51 -18.02 18.46
C VAL A 136 1.36 -18.54 17.61
N LYS A 137 0.18 -18.80 18.21
CA LYS A 137 -1.01 -19.27 17.46
C LYS A 137 -1.52 -18.17 16.54
N VAL A 138 -1.60 -16.93 17.02
CA VAL A 138 -2.03 -15.76 16.23
C VAL A 138 -1.04 -15.46 15.09
N LYS A 139 0.26 -15.48 15.36
CA LYS A 139 1.31 -15.29 14.35
C LYS A 139 1.29 -16.38 13.28
N LYS A 140 1.05 -17.64 13.65
CA LYS A 140 0.89 -18.72 12.68
C LYS A 140 -0.32 -18.50 11.78
N PHE A 141 -1.43 -18.02 12.34
CA PHE A 141 -2.61 -17.66 11.56
C PHE A 141 -2.31 -16.50 10.60
N LEU A 142 -1.72 -15.40 11.10
CA LEU A 142 -1.31 -14.29 10.23
C LEU A 142 -0.38 -14.76 9.10
N ASN A 143 0.56 -15.66 9.39
CA ASN A 143 1.42 -16.21 8.34
C ASN A 143 0.62 -16.94 7.26
N LYS A 144 -0.41 -17.68 7.61
CA LYS A 144 -1.29 -18.36 6.63
C LYS A 144 -2.06 -17.35 5.79
N VAL A 145 -2.61 -16.32 6.42
CA VAL A 145 -3.30 -15.21 5.72
C VAL A 145 -2.34 -14.53 4.73
N LEU A 146 -1.14 -14.16 5.17
CA LEU A 146 -0.16 -13.52 4.30
C LEU A 146 0.32 -14.45 3.17
N GLU A 147 0.44 -15.75 3.40
CA GLU A 147 0.77 -16.70 2.34
C GLU A 147 -0.34 -16.81 1.28
N ALA A 148 -1.61 -16.78 1.69
CA ALA A 148 -2.74 -16.76 0.76
C ALA A 148 -2.73 -15.50 -0.12
N GLU A 149 -2.37 -14.34 0.43
CA GLU A 149 -2.31 -13.08 -0.31
C GLU A 149 -1.02 -12.94 -1.15
N LEU A 150 0.15 -13.26 -0.58
CA LEU A 150 1.45 -13.05 -1.23
C LEU A 150 1.86 -14.18 -2.17
N GLY A 151 1.40 -15.40 -1.94
CA GLY A 151 1.73 -16.55 -2.77
C GLY A 151 1.45 -16.32 -4.26
N PRO A 152 0.21 -15.95 -4.65
CA PRO A 152 -0.13 -15.66 -6.04
C PRO A 152 0.69 -14.50 -6.65
N ILE A 153 1.10 -13.53 -5.84
CA ILE A 153 1.96 -12.41 -6.28
C ILE A 153 3.36 -12.94 -6.61
N ARG A 154 3.95 -13.77 -5.74
CA ARG A 154 5.25 -14.40 -5.97
C ARG A 154 5.27 -15.27 -7.22
N GLU A 155 4.23 -16.08 -7.43
CA GLU A 155 4.13 -16.93 -8.63
C GLU A 155 4.07 -16.10 -9.92
N ARG A 156 3.26 -15.03 -9.94
CA ARG A 156 3.24 -14.09 -11.07
C ARG A 156 4.59 -13.42 -11.29
N ARG A 157 5.27 -13.02 -10.20
CA ARG A 157 6.62 -12.45 -10.29
C ARG A 157 7.61 -13.42 -10.93
N LYS A 158 7.67 -14.67 -10.45
CA LYS A 158 8.54 -15.72 -11.03
C LYS A 158 8.28 -15.94 -12.52
N MET A 159 7.02 -15.92 -12.94
CA MET A 159 6.65 -16.01 -14.36
C MET A 159 7.23 -14.83 -15.18
N TRP A 160 7.09 -13.59 -14.66
CA TRP A 160 7.60 -12.41 -15.35
C TRP A 160 9.13 -12.30 -15.33
N GLU A 161 9.80 -12.78 -14.30
CA GLU A 161 11.27 -12.85 -14.23
C GLU A 161 11.89 -13.70 -15.35
N GLN A 162 11.12 -14.65 -15.90
CA GLN A 162 11.52 -15.45 -17.06
C GLN A 162 11.20 -14.76 -18.41
N ARG A 163 10.50 -13.62 -18.37
CA ARG A 163 9.99 -12.89 -19.54
C ARG A 163 10.39 -11.41 -19.49
N ILE A 164 11.63 -11.14 -19.13
CA ILE A 164 12.12 -9.75 -18.98
C ILE A 164 11.97 -8.93 -20.28
N PRO A 165 12.24 -9.45 -21.50
CA PRO A 165 11.95 -8.68 -22.72
C PRO A 165 10.51 -8.18 -22.81
N ASP A 166 9.52 -9.04 -22.51
CA ASP A 166 8.10 -8.65 -22.54
C ASP A 166 7.78 -7.56 -21.50
N VAL A 167 8.47 -7.58 -20.33
CA VAL A 167 8.33 -6.52 -19.33
C VAL A 167 8.83 -5.18 -19.87
N TYR A 168 9.95 -5.17 -20.59
CA TYR A 168 10.46 -3.96 -21.25
C TYR A 168 9.52 -3.45 -22.34
N ASP A 169 8.94 -4.35 -23.15
CA ASP A 169 7.96 -3.98 -24.17
C ASP A 169 6.72 -3.31 -23.54
N ILE A 170 6.21 -3.87 -22.44
CA ILE A 170 5.09 -3.28 -21.68
C ILE A 170 5.47 -1.90 -21.12
N LEU A 171 6.65 -1.75 -20.55
CA LEU A 171 7.15 -0.48 -20.02
C LEU A 171 7.29 0.56 -21.12
N GLN A 172 7.85 0.19 -22.27
CA GLN A 172 8.02 1.08 -23.42
C GLN A 172 6.65 1.56 -23.92
N ALA A 173 5.74 0.63 -24.20
CA ALA A 173 4.40 0.97 -24.68
C ALA A 173 3.63 1.86 -23.69
N GLY A 174 3.74 1.56 -22.37
CA GLY A 174 3.14 2.39 -21.33
C GLY A 174 3.76 3.79 -21.26
N SER A 175 5.07 3.90 -21.44
CA SER A 175 5.80 5.18 -21.45
C SER A 175 5.38 6.05 -22.64
N GLU A 176 5.22 5.46 -23.84
CA GLU A 176 4.76 6.18 -25.04
C GLU A 176 3.35 6.77 -24.85
N VAL A 177 2.44 6.00 -24.21
CA VAL A 177 1.09 6.50 -23.89
C VAL A 177 1.15 7.66 -22.89
N ALA A 178 1.97 7.54 -21.85
CA ALA A 178 2.13 8.58 -20.83
C ALA A 178 2.79 9.83 -21.40
N GLU A 179 3.83 9.67 -22.24
CA GLU A 179 4.52 10.78 -22.93
C GLU A 179 3.56 11.55 -23.83
N LYS A 180 2.77 10.84 -24.65
CA LYS A 180 1.77 11.48 -25.49
C LYS A 180 0.79 12.33 -24.68
N LYS A 181 0.26 11.77 -23.56
CA LYS A 181 -0.67 12.50 -22.70
C LYS A 181 -0.02 13.71 -22.02
N ALA A 182 1.21 13.57 -21.56
CA ALA A 182 1.97 14.66 -20.96
C ALA A 182 2.29 15.76 -21.99
N ALA A 183 2.64 15.39 -23.22
CA ALA A 183 2.91 16.34 -24.31
C ALA A 183 1.67 17.15 -24.68
N GLU A 184 0.48 16.52 -24.76
CA GLU A 184 -0.80 17.21 -24.98
C GLU A 184 -1.03 18.27 -23.89
N THR A 185 -0.94 17.87 -22.60
CA THR A 185 -1.14 18.81 -21.49
C THR A 185 -0.09 19.93 -21.48
N LEU A 186 1.17 19.60 -21.76
CA LEU A 186 2.25 20.60 -21.81
C LEU A 186 2.03 21.62 -22.97
N LYS A 187 1.51 21.16 -24.11
CA LYS A 187 1.13 22.05 -25.21
C LYS A 187 0.08 23.06 -24.77
N ASP A 188 -0.98 22.59 -24.09
CA ASP A 188 -2.06 23.46 -23.60
C ASP A 188 -1.52 24.46 -22.54
N VAL A 189 -0.65 24.01 -21.63
CA VAL A 189 0.02 24.86 -20.64
C VAL A 189 0.86 25.94 -21.32
N LYS A 190 1.68 25.57 -22.31
CA LYS A 190 2.52 26.54 -23.05
C LYS A 190 1.68 27.57 -23.80
N ALA A 191 0.57 27.14 -24.44
CA ALA A 191 -0.36 28.03 -25.11
C ALA A 191 -1.01 29.00 -24.12
N ALA A 192 -1.52 28.52 -22.98
CA ALA A 192 -2.13 29.35 -21.94
C ALA A 192 -1.16 30.42 -21.40
N MET A 193 0.11 30.04 -21.21
CA MET A 193 1.19 30.94 -20.75
C MET A 193 1.74 31.86 -21.87
N ARG A 194 1.33 31.67 -23.14
CA ARG A 194 1.87 32.34 -24.33
C ARG A 194 3.40 32.20 -24.48
N ILE A 195 3.91 30.99 -24.26
CA ILE A 195 5.35 30.63 -24.41
C ILE A 195 5.55 29.58 -25.52
N ASN A 196 4.58 29.47 -26.42
CA ASN A 196 4.56 28.59 -27.62
C ASN A 196 5.05 29.32 -28.89
N TYR A 197 6.06 30.15 -28.76
CA TYR A 197 6.54 31.08 -29.78
C TYR A 197 6.76 30.49 -31.16
N PHE A 198 7.14 29.21 -31.26
CA PHE A 198 7.40 28.55 -32.54
C PHE A 198 6.18 27.83 -33.13
N ASP A 199 5.10 27.70 -32.35
CA ASP A 199 3.87 27.01 -32.75
C ASP A 199 2.68 27.97 -32.87
N ASP A 200 2.87 29.28 -32.64
CA ASP A 200 1.83 30.29 -32.65
C ASP A 200 1.97 31.16 -33.88
N GLU A 201 1.03 31.03 -34.82
CA GLU A 201 1.02 31.78 -36.07
C GLU A 201 0.94 33.31 -35.88
N ASP A 202 0.35 33.77 -34.76
CA ASP A 202 0.27 35.18 -34.42
C ASP A 202 1.62 35.81 -34.10
N PHE A 203 2.60 34.98 -33.67
CA PHE A 203 3.97 35.43 -33.40
C PHE A 203 4.90 35.30 -34.62
N LEU A 204 4.49 34.55 -35.65
CA LEU A 204 5.31 34.31 -36.85
C LEU A 204 4.99 35.29 -37.99
N ASN A 205 3.95 36.10 -37.87
CA ASN A 205 3.51 37.15 -38.80
C ASN A 205 3.72 38.53 -38.17
#